data_e5075991dc0143209c1d39c5d6c108f1
#
_entry.id   e5075991dc0143209c1d39c5d6c108f1
#
_cell.length_a   1.000
_cell.length_b   1.000
_cell.length_c   1.000
_cell.angle_alpha   90.00
_cell.angle_beta   90.00
_cell.angle_gamma   90.00
#
_symmetry.space_group_name_H-M   'P 1'
#
loop_
_entity.id
_entity.type
_entity.pdbx_description
1 polymer ?
#
loop_
_entity_poly.entity_id
_entity_poly.type
_entity_poly.pdbx_seq_one_letter_code
_entity_poly.pdbx_strand_id
1 'polypeptide(L)'
;MEEMMNEEIVTGVCNLYFDSLNANDLEGVTKALHFPHFRIMASGMVHTWNSAEDLWTWFTNRTSDDGWHHSTFDSIQPKKLTETKFHVNVTFGRYKEDNSLIGKYYSLYVITYDEEKWAMRAASVTG
;
A
#
# COMPACT_ATOMS: atom_id res chain seq x y z
N MET A 1 4.55 25.28 -2.12
CA MET A 1 5.83 24.59 -1.81
C MET A 1 5.62 23.46 -0.82
N GLU A 2 5.12 23.76 0.37
CA GLU A 2 4.88 22.75 1.40
C GLU A 2 3.90 21.67 0.93
N GLU A 3 2.83 22.05 0.24
CA GLU A 3 1.85 21.11 -0.30
C GLU A 3 2.47 20.17 -1.33
N MET A 4 3.31 20.68 -2.24
CA MET A 4 4.02 19.85 -3.22
C MET A 4 4.98 18.89 -2.55
N MET A 5 5.68 19.33 -1.51
CA MET A 5 6.57 18.47 -0.75
C MET A 5 5.82 17.31 -0.08
N ASN A 6 4.64 17.60 0.48
CA ASN A 6 3.82 16.56 1.11
C ASN A 6 3.28 15.57 0.09
N GLU A 7 2.88 16.02 -1.11
CA GLU A 7 2.49 15.12 -2.19
C GLU A 7 3.62 14.21 -2.60
N GLU A 8 4.83 14.73 -2.73
CA GLU A 8 6.02 13.91 -3.05
C GLU A 8 6.30 12.88 -1.96
N ILE A 9 6.20 13.29 -0.68
CA ILE A 9 6.41 12.40 0.45
C ILE A 9 5.36 11.28 0.44
N VAL A 10 4.11 11.63 0.23
CA VAL A 10 2.99 10.68 0.19
C VAL A 10 3.13 9.71 -0.97
N THR A 11 3.51 10.19 -2.15
CA THR A 11 3.83 9.33 -3.30
C THR A 11 5.00 8.40 -2.97
N GLY A 12 6.00 8.93 -2.27
CA GLY A 12 7.14 8.15 -1.81
C GLY A 12 6.74 7.02 -0.85
N VAL A 13 5.75 7.25 0.01
CA VAL A 13 5.20 6.20 0.88
C VAL A 13 4.60 5.06 0.06
N CYS A 14 3.84 5.38 -0.98
CA CYS A 14 3.27 4.37 -1.88
C CYS A 14 4.37 3.55 -2.54
N ASN A 15 5.38 4.21 -3.08
CA ASN A 15 6.50 3.52 -3.73
C ASN A 15 7.31 2.67 -2.76
N LEU A 16 7.56 3.18 -1.56
CA LEU A 16 8.26 2.41 -0.52
C LEU A 16 7.49 1.12 -0.18
N TYR A 17 6.16 1.22 -0.08
CA TYR A 17 5.32 0.07 0.21
C TYR A 17 5.46 -1.01 -0.88
N PHE A 18 5.32 -0.64 -2.16
CA PHE A 18 5.44 -1.61 -3.26
C PHE A 18 6.86 -2.13 -3.42
N ASP A 19 7.86 -1.27 -3.35
CA ASP A 19 9.25 -1.68 -3.45
C ASP A 19 9.60 -2.68 -2.34
N SER A 20 9.09 -2.44 -1.13
CA SER A 20 9.34 -3.31 0.01
C SER A 20 8.63 -4.65 -0.14
N LEU A 21 7.38 -4.65 -0.61
CA LEU A 21 6.66 -5.90 -0.90
C LEU A 21 7.40 -6.70 -1.97
N ASN A 22 7.82 -6.05 -3.04
CA ASN A 22 8.50 -6.71 -4.16
C ASN A 22 9.87 -7.29 -3.75
N ALA A 23 10.51 -6.66 -2.77
CA ALA A 23 11.83 -7.08 -2.27
C ALA A 23 11.77 -7.99 -1.05
N ASN A 24 10.59 -8.35 -0.56
CA ASN A 24 10.42 -9.09 0.70
C ASN A 24 11.05 -8.37 1.89
N ASP A 25 10.96 -7.03 1.91
CA ASP A 25 11.58 -6.18 2.90
C ASP A 25 10.58 -5.77 3.99
N LEU A 26 10.51 -6.55 5.07
CA LEU A 26 9.59 -6.27 6.18
C LEU A 26 9.92 -4.97 6.90
N GLU A 27 11.18 -4.59 6.96
CA GLU A 27 11.58 -3.30 7.56
C GLU A 27 11.01 -2.13 6.73
N GLY A 28 11.11 -2.21 5.42
CA GLY A 28 10.54 -1.20 4.52
C GLY A 28 9.02 -1.14 4.63
N VAL A 29 8.33 -2.27 4.73
CA VAL A 29 6.89 -2.31 4.97
C VAL A 29 6.54 -1.63 6.29
N THR A 30 7.32 -1.90 7.34
CA THR A 30 7.13 -1.27 8.65
C THR A 30 7.24 0.25 8.57
N LYS A 31 8.17 0.77 7.76
CA LYS A 31 8.33 2.21 7.55
C LYS A 31 7.18 2.82 6.76
N ALA A 32 6.60 2.07 5.82
CA ALA A 32 5.55 2.57 4.93
C ALA A 32 4.15 2.55 5.57
N LEU A 33 3.95 1.79 6.63
CA LEU A 33 2.66 1.61 7.27
C LEU A 33 2.65 2.12 8.71
N HIS A 34 1.50 2.67 9.13
CA HIS A 34 1.18 2.79 10.54
C HIS A 34 0.55 1.49 11.01
N PHE A 35 0.83 1.11 12.25
CA PHE A 35 0.16 -0.03 12.88
C PHE A 35 -0.59 0.44 14.13
N PRO A 36 -1.82 -0.05 14.38
CA PRO A 36 -2.53 -1.01 13.54
C PRO A 36 -2.86 -0.43 12.16
N HIS A 37 -2.82 -1.30 11.15
CA HIS A 37 -3.21 -0.97 9.78
C HIS A 37 -4.54 -1.65 9.48
N PHE A 38 -5.47 -0.92 8.83
CA PHE A 38 -6.79 -1.42 8.52
C PHE A 38 -6.97 -1.56 7.02
N ARG A 39 -7.48 -2.70 6.59
CA ARG A 39 -7.73 -2.92 5.16
C ARG A 39 -9.16 -3.39 4.96
N ILE A 40 -9.90 -2.66 4.12
CA ILE A 40 -11.27 -2.99 3.77
C ILE A 40 -11.23 -3.72 2.44
N MET A 41 -11.63 -5.00 2.46
CA MET A 41 -11.61 -5.86 1.29
C MET A 41 -12.80 -5.61 0.39
N ALA A 42 -12.79 -6.17 -0.83
CA ALA A 42 -13.90 -6.04 -1.78
C ALA A 42 -15.24 -6.50 -1.19
N SER A 43 -15.21 -7.47 -0.30
CA SER A 43 -16.41 -7.98 0.39
C SER A 43 -16.94 -7.04 1.47
N GLY A 44 -16.17 -6.00 1.84
CA GLY A 44 -16.46 -5.15 3.00
C GLY A 44 -15.85 -5.65 4.30
N MET A 45 -15.26 -6.86 4.30
CA MET A 45 -14.58 -7.37 5.49
C MET A 45 -13.36 -6.48 5.81
N VAL A 46 -13.15 -6.24 7.11
CA VAL A 46 -12.00 -5.44 7.57
C VAL A 46 -10.95 -6.37 8.19
N HIS A 47 -9.73 -6.28 7.66
CA HIS A 47 -8.56 -6.91 8.27
C HIS A 47 -7.80 -5.86 9.07
N THR A 48 -7.30 -6.27 10.24
CA THR A 48 -6.46 -5.42 11.09
C THR A 48 -5.11 -6.10 11.26
N TRP A 49 -4.04 -5.39 10.90
CA TRP A 49 -2.69 -5.88 11.10
C TRP A 49 -1.97 -5.01 12.13
N ASN A 50 -1.32 -5.66 13.08
CA ASN A 50 -0.61 -4.96 14.16
C ASN A 50 0.90 -4.90 13.91
N SER A 51 1.38 -5.57 12.87
CA SER A 51 2.79 -5.62 12.50
C SER A 51 2.96 -5.95 11.02
N ALA A 52 4.15 -5.71 10.50
CA ALA A 52 4.49 -6.08 9.13
C ALA A 52 4.44 -7.60 8.95
N GLU A 53 4.75 -8.37 9.98
CA GLU A 53 4.69 -9.83 9.95
C GLU A 53 3.25 -10.31 9.76
N ASP A 54 2.28 -9.67 10.40
CA ASP A 54 0.86 -9.99 10.22
C ASP A 54 0.43 -9.80 8.75
N LEU A 55 0.79 -8.67 8.17
CA LEU A 55 0.53 -8.40 6.75
C LEU A 55 1.20 -9.44 5.87
N TRP A 56 2.47 -9.73 6.14
CA TRP A 56 3.27 -10.64 5.32
C TRP A 56 2.70 -12.05 5.31
N THR A 57 2.29 -12.55 6.48
CA THR A 57 1.65 -13.87 6.61
C THR A 57 0.37 -13.93 5.79
N TRP A 58 -0.48 -12.91 5.91
CA TRP A 58 -1.72 -12.85 5.14
C TRP A 58 -1.43 -12.77 3.63
N PHE A 59 -0.50 -11.91 3.25
CA PHE A 59 -0.16 -11.64 1.85
C PHE A 59 0.41 -12.88 1.17
N THR A 60 1.34 -13.59 1.82
CA THR A 60 1.96 -14.79 1.26
C THR A 60 0.95 -15.93 1.13
N ASN A 61 0.04 -16.08 2.08
CA ASN A 61 -1.01 -17.08 1.98
C ASN A 61 -1.96 -16.77 0.81
N ARG A 62 -2.29 -15.50 0.60
CA ARG A 62 -3.16 -15.08 -0.48
C ARG A 62 -2.53 -15.27 -1.85
N THR A 63 -1.24 -14.99 -1.98
CA THR A 63 -0.56 -14.97 -3.28
C THR A 63 0.10 -16.28 -3.64
N SER A 64 0.08 -17.28 -2.76
CA SER A 64 0.78 -18.56 -2.98
C SER A 64 0.30 -19.32 -4.21
N ASP A 65 -0.98 -19.15 -4.60
CA ASP A 65 -1.59 -19.94 -5.67
C ASP A 65 -1.63 -19.22 -7.03
N ASP A 66 -1.41 -17.90 -7.07
CA ASP A 66 -1.55 -17.13 -8.31
C ASP A 66 -0.23 -16.80 -9.00
N GLY A 67 0.88 -17.17 -8.39
CA GLY A 67 2.20 -16.96 -8.97
C GLY A 67 2.71 -15.52 -8.89
N TRP A 68 2.15 -14.71 -8.00
CA TRP A 68 2.60 -13.33 -7.84
C TRP A 68 4.10 -13.25 -7.54
N HIS A 69 4.78 -12.37 -8.26
CA HIS A 69 6.19 -12.06 -8.06
C HIS A 69 6.39 -10.60 -7.68
N HIS A 70 5.70 -9.69 -8.38
CA HIS A 70 5.83 -8.27 -8.12
C HIS A 70 4.57 -7.50 -8.54
N SER A 71 4.45 -6.27 -8.03
CA SER A 71 3.42 -5.32 -8.41
C SER A 71 4.04 -4.00 -8.84
N THR A 72 3.41 -3.32 -9.80
CA THR A 72 3.83 -1.98 -10.22
C THR A 72 2.63 -1.06 -10.32
N PHE A 73 2.82 0.20 -9.93
CA PHE A 73 1.78 1.22 -10.09
C PHE A 73 1.65 1.65 -11.55
N ASP A 74 0.39 1.78 -11.99
CA ASP A 74 0.05 2.45 -13.24
C ASP A 74 -0.22 3.94 -13.00
N SER A 75 -0.84 4.27 -11.86
CA SER A 75 -1.08 5.65 -11.46
C SER A 75 -1.10 5.81 -9.94
N ILE A 76 -0.67 6.96 -9.48
CA ILE A 76 -0.72 7.38 -8.07
C ILE A 76 -1.26 8.81 -8.06
N GLN A 77 -2.43 9.01 -7.47
CA GLN A 77 -3.14 10.30 -7.48
C GLN A 77 -3.43 10.75 -6.05
N PRO A 78 -2.51 11.52 -5.44
CA PRO A 78 -2.72 12.01 -4.07
C PRO A 78 -3.72 13.17 -4.05
N LYS A 79 -4.52 13.21 -3.00
CA LYS A 79 -5.45 14.30 -2.72
C LYS A 79 -5.32 14.70 -1.26
N LYS A 80 -4.88 15.94 -1.02
CA LYS A 80 -4.77 16.49 0.32
C LYS A 80 -6.16 16.73 0.89
N LEU A 81 -6.43 16.21 2.08
CA LEU A 81 -7.67 16.46 2.81
C LEU A 81 -7.43 17.43 3.97
N THR A 82 -6.37 17.23 4.72
CA THR A 82 -5.95 18.09 5.83
C THR A 82 -4.42 18.21 5.81
N GLU A 83 -3.87 18.98 6.72
CA GLU A 83 -2.41 19.14 6.84
C GLU A 83 -1.71 17.83 7.18
N THR A 84 -2.45 16.84 7.72
CA THR A 84 -1.88 15.57 8.17
C THR A 84 -2.53 14.35 7.53
N LYS A 85 -3.35 14.53 6.49
CA LYS A 85 -4.09 13.40 5.90
C LYS A 85 -4.28 13.57 4.40
N PHE A 86 -3.91 12.53 3.66
CA PHE A 86 -4.16 12.41 2.23
C PHE A 86 -4.97 11.16 1.93
N HIS A 87 -5.85 11.24 0.96
CA HIS A 87 -6.33 10.07 0.23
C HIS A 87 -5.53 9.93 -1.05
N VAL A 88 -5.14 8.71 -1.38
CA VAL A 88 -4.37 8.44 -2.60
C VAL A 88 -5.08 7.36 -3.40
N ASN A 89 -5.57 7.72 -4.58
CA ASN A 89 -6.14 6.77 -5.51
C ASN A 89 -5.00 6.15 -6.32
N VAL A 90 -4.92 4.83 -6.35
CA VAL A 90 -3.88 4.13 -7.09
C VAL A 90 -4.49 3.08 -7.99
N THR A 91 -3.88 2.90 -9.16
CA THR A 91 -4.12 1.72 -10.00
C THR A 91 -2.79 1.00 -10.16
N PHE A 92 -2.84 -0.31 -10.21
CA PHE A 92 -1.62 -1.12 -10.28
C PHE A 92 -1.90 -2.46 -10.93
N GLY A 93 -0.82 -3.08 -11.40
CA GLY A 93 -0.84 -4.44 -11.92
C GLY A 93 -0.08 -5.38 -11.00
N ARG A 94 -0.54 -6.63 -10.93
CA ARG A 94 0.16 -7.74 -10.30
C ARG A 94 0.70 -8.64 -11.38
N TYR A 95 1.94 -9.10 -11.22
CA TYR A 95 2.68 -9.79 -12.27
C TYR A 95 3.37 -11.04 -11.75
N LYS A 96 3.51 -12.03 -12.63
CA LYS A 96 4.33 -13.22 -12.38
C LYS A 96 5.81 -12.90 -12.66
N GLU A 97 6.69 -13.83 -12.33
CA GLU A 97 8.14 -13.66 -12.52
C GLU A 97 8.50 -13.38 -13.98
N ASP A 98 7.79 -13.96 -14.94
CA ASP A 98 8.00 -13.74 -16.37
C ASP A 98 7.39 -12.44 -16.90
N ASN A 99 6.89 -11.58 -16.00
CA ASN A 99 6.19 -10.32 -16.31
C ASN A 99 4.82 -10.50 -16.97
N SER A 100 4.26 -11.70 -16.95
CA SER A 100 2.88 -11.88 -17.39
C SER A 100 1.91 -11.31 -16.37
N LEU A 101 0.82 -10.68 -16.87
CA LEU A 101 -0.14 -10.00 -16.02
C LEU A 101 -1.06 -10.99 -15.30
N ILE A 102 -1.16 -10.86 -13.99
CA ILE A 102 -2.16 -11.58 -13.19
C ILE A 102 -3.48 -10.80 -13.22
N GLY A 103 -3.43 -9.49 -13.00
CA GLY A 103 -4.62 -8.64 -13.02
C GLY A 103 -4.29 -7.18 -12.76
N LYS A 104 -5.26 -6.32 -13.06
CA LYS A 104 -5.21 -4.89 -12.77
C LYS A 104 -6.20 -4.58 -11.65
N TYR A 105 -5.77 -3.68 -10.74
CA TYR A 105 -6.51 -3.39 -9.51
C TYR A 105 -6.54 -1.90 -9.22
N TYR A 106 -7.50 -1.52 -8.40
CA TYR A 106 -7.64 -0.17 -7.87
C TYR A 106 -7.62 -0.23 -6.35
N SER A 107 -7.03 0.77 -5.71
CA SER A 107 -7.08 0.93 -4.25
C SER A 107 -7.16 2.40 -3.88
N LEU A 108 -7.75 2.66 -2.72
CA LEU A 108 -7.70 3.96 -2.06
C LEU A 108 -6.86 3.79 -0.80
N TYR A 109 -5.75 4.52 -0.71
CA TYR A 109 -4.90 4.54 0.48
C TYR A 109 -5.21 5.77 1.32
N VAL A 110 -5.25 5.58 2.63
CA VAL A 110 -5.34 6.68 3.60
C VAL A 110 -3.97 6.82 4.23
N ILE A 111 -3.28 7.91 3.88
CA ILE A 111 -1.91 8.18 4.34
C ILE A 111 -1.95 9.38 5.27
N THR A 112 -1.42 9.20 6.47
CA THR A 112 -1.50 10.19 7.54
C THR A 112 -0.12 10.48 8.11
N TYR A 113 0.05 11.71 8.59
CA TYR A 113 1.18 12.07 9.44
C TYR A 113 0.78 11.81 10.89
N ASP A 114 1.41 10.83 11.50
CA ASP A 114 1.15 10.40 12.87
C ASP A 114 2.41 9.69 13.37
N GLU A 115 2.64 9.71 14.67
CA GLU A 115 3.82 9.05 15.25
C GLU A 115 5.13 9.49 14.57
N GLU A 116 5.20 10.80 14.24
CA GLU A 116 6.36 11.44 13.65
C GLU A 116 6.73 10.95 12.24
N LYS A 117 5.77 10.35 11.52
CA LYS A 117 6.01 9.93 10.13
C LYS A 117 4.74 9.98 9.28
N TRP A 118 4.94 10.15 7.98
CA TRP A 118 3.90 9.90 6.97
C TRP A 118 3.91 8.40 6.65
N ALA A 119 2.76 7.76 6.78
CA ALA A 119 2.62 6.34 6.47
C ALA A 119 1.15 5.99 6.22
N MET A 120 0.91 4.81 5.67
CA MET A 120 -0.42 4.35 5.33
C MET A 120 -1.12 3.75 6.56
N ARG A 121 -2.22 4.37 6.98
CA ARG A 121 -3.05 3.89 8.10
C ARG A 121 -4.08 2.86 7.64
N ALA A 122 -4.64 3.05 6.45
CA ALA A 122 -5.73 2.22 5.96
C ALA A 122 -5.73 2.15 4.45
N ALA A 123 -6.38 1.12 3.92
CA ALA A 123 -6.62 0.98 2.49
C ALA A 123 -7.98 0.35 2.22
N SER A 124 -8.64 0.81 1.16
CA SER A 124 -9.81 0.15 0.59
C SER A 124 -9.37 -0.47 -0.71
N VAL A 125 -9.56 -1.78 -0.86
CA VAL A 125 -9.02 -2.54 -1.98
C VAL A 125 -10.11 -3.27 -2.74
N THR A 126 -9.83 -3.64 -3.99
CA THR A 126 -10.76 -4.36 -4.87
C THR A 126 -10.50 -5.88 -4.89
N GLY A 127 -9.59 -6.31 -4.04
CA GLY A 127 -9.27 -7.73 -3.95
C GLY A 127 -9.75 -8.44 -2.71
#